data_673aa6e4e2aac516c6631264e079deb9
#
_entry.id   673aa6e4e2aac516c6631264e079deb9
#
_cell.length_a   1.000
_cell.length_b   1.000
_cell.length_c   1.000
_cell.angle_alpha   90.00
_cell.angle_beta   90.00
_cell.angle_gamma   90.00
#
_symmetry.space_group_name_H-M   'P 1'
#
loop_
_entity.id
_entity.type
_entity.pdbx_description
1 polymer ?
#
loop_
_entity_poly.entity_id
_entity_poly.type
_entity_poly.pdbx_seq_one_letter_code
_entity_poly.pdbx_strand_id
1 'polypeptide(L)'
;PLRLVGSEMCIRDSMMDIAARSLKIKRNVITKLLNEGLYPYTKRYLGTFENHFSTIGLIGMNEVGLNANWLRADMSDPRTQEFTKEVLNHMRERLSDYQEQYGDLYNLEATPAESTTYRLAKHDRKRWPGIKTAGKPGDTPYYTNSSHLPVDYTVDIFDALDIQDELQTLY
;
A
#
# COMPACT_ATOMS: atom_id res chain seq x y z
N PRO A 1 -4.04 -6.06 -24.03
CA PRO A 1 -3.89 -5.16 -22.87
C PRO A 1 -4.86 -5.50 -21.74
N LEU A 2 -6.17 -5.62 -22.01
CA LEU A 2 -7.22 -5.93 -21.01
C LEU A 2 -7.00 -7.23 -20.21
N ARG A 3 -6.33 -8.22 -20.79
CA ARG A 3 -6.06 -9.51 -20.11
C ARG A 3 -4.98 -9.39 -19.03
N LEU A 4 -4.00 -8.50 -19.19
CA LEU A 4 -2.93 -8.27 -18.20
C LEU A 4 -3.47 -7.47 -17.01
N VAL A 5 -4.27 -6.45 -17.25
CA VAL A 5 -4.95 -5.67 -16.20
C VAL A 5 -5.83 -6.59 -15.34
N GLY A 6 -6.59 -7.52 -15.96
CA GLY A 6 -7.41 -8.47 -15.23
C GLY A 6 -6.62 -9.43 -14.33
N SER A 7 -5.46 -9.94 -14.77
CA SER A 7 -4.64 -10.85 -13.94
C SER A 7 -4.00 -10.14 -12.76
N GLU A 8 -3.63 -8.88 -12.90
CA GLU A 8 -3.06 -8.07 -11.81
C GLU A 8 -4.11 -7.65 -10.78
N MET A 9 -5.32 -7.35 -11.22
CA MET A 9 -6.45 -7.14 -10.32
C MET A 9 -6.72 -8.40 -9.48
N CYS A 10 -6.68 -9.60 -10.08
CA CYS A 10 -6.83 -10.86 -9.33
C CYS A 10 -5.72 -11.08 -8.29
N ILE A 11 -4.47 -10.73 -8.60
CA ILE A 11 -3.36 -10.86 -7.63
C ILE A 11 -3.56 -9.88 -6.47
N ARG A 12 -3.93 -8.63 -6.75
CA ARG A 12 -4.24 -7.64 -5.72
C ARG A 12 -5.38 -8.09 -4.83
N ASP A 13 -6.48 -8.54 -5.40
CA ASP A 13 -7.64 -9.03 -4.67
C ASP A 13 -7.25 -10.17 -3.73
N SER A 14 -6.47 -11.13 -4.20
CA SER A 14 -5.99 -12.24 -3.37
C SER A 14 -5.14 -11.77 -2.20
N MET A 15 -4.26 -10.78 -2.40
CA MET A 15 -3.43 -10.21 -1.33
C MET A 15 -4.25 -9.37 -0.35
N MET A 16 -5.21 -8.60 -0.84
CA MET A 16 -6.13 -7.83 0.00
C MET A 16 -7.03 -8.74 0.83
N ASP A 17 -7.54 -9.83 0.26
CA ASP A 17 -8.35 -10.82 0.99
C ASP A 17 -7.56 -11.48 2.13
N ILE A 18 -6.29 -11.81 1.89
CA ILE A 18 -5.39 -12.34 2.92
C ILE A 18 -5.16 -11.30 4.01
N ALA A 19 -4.90 -10.05 3.64
CA ALA A 19 -4.67 -8.96 4.58
C ALA A 19 -5.92 -8.69 5.43
N ALA A 20 -7.09 -8.56 4.81
CA ALA A 20 -8.35 -8.32 5.49
C ALA A 20 -8.70 -9.43 6.49
N ARG A 21 -8.56 -10.70 6.07
CA ARG A 21 -8.75 -11.86 6.96
C ARG A 21 -7.75 -11.87 8.12
N SER A 22 -6.48 -11.57 7.85
CA SER A 22 -5.45 -11.48 8.89
C SER A 22 -5.76 -10.39 9.90
N LEU A 23 -6.21 -9.22 9.45
CA LEU A 23 -6.62 -8.11 10.29
C LEU A 23 -7.84 -8.47 11.15
N LYS A 24 -8.84 -9.17 10.58
CA LYS A 24 -10.00 -9.67 11.35
C LYS A 24 -9.57 -10.62 12.47
N ILE A 25 -8.67 -11.57 12.18
CA ILE A 25 -8.12 -12.48 13.20
C ILE A 25 -7.39 -11.69 14.28
N LYS A 26 -6.53 -10.74 13.89
CA LYS A 26 -5.81 -9.88 14.85
C LYS A 26 -6.78 -9.09 15.72
N ARG A 27 -7.81 -8.47 15.13
CA ARG A 27 -8.84 -7.72 15.86
C ARG A 27 -9.53 -8.60 16.92
N ASN A 28 -9.90 -9.82 16.58
CA ASN A 28 -10.52 -10.76 17.53
C ASN A 28 -9.56 -11.06 18.69
N VAL A 29 -8.28 -11.29 18.42
CA VAL A 29 -7.26 -11.55 19.45
C VAL A 29 -7.08 -10.34 20.35
N ILE A 30 -6.87 -9.13 19.81
CA ILE A 30 -6.66 -7.94 20.63
C ILE A 30 -7.91 -7.55 21.43
N THR A 31 -9.11 -7.79 20.89
CA THR A 31 -10.36 -7.58 21.63
C THR A 31 -10.46 -8.52 22.83
N LYS A 32 -10.10 -9.79 22.66
CA LYS A 32 -10.01 -10.75 23.77
C LYS A 32 -9.04 -10.25 24.84
N LEU A 33 -7.83 -9.87 24.43
CA LEU A 33 -6.79 -9.38 25.33
C LEU A 33 -7.20 -8.07 26.04
N LEU A 34 -7.93 -7.17 25.36
CA LEU A 34 -8.50 -5.97 25.97
C LEU A 34 -9.48 -6.33 27.09
N ASN A 35 -10.34 -7.34 26.87
CA ASN A 35 -11.31 -7.80 27.86
C ASN A 35 -10.62 -8.48 29.05
N GLU A 36 -9.51 -9.14 28.84
CA GLU A 36 -8.64 -9.73 29.87
C GLU A 36 -7.77 -8.70 30.62
N GLY A 37 -7.82 -7.41 30.24
CA GLY A 37 -7.13 -6.31 30.92
C GLY A 37 -5.71 -6.02 30.46
N LEU A 38 -5.24 -6.62 29.35
CA LEU A 38 -3.88 -6.40 28.83
C LEU A 38 -3.64 -4.99 28.27
N TYR A 39 -4.70 -4.26 27.92
CA TYR A 39 -4.61 -2.88 27.41
C TYR A 39 -5.35 -1.90 28.34
N PRO A 40 -4.85 -1.64 29.57
CA PRO A 40 -5.58 -0.89 30.58
C PRO A 40 -5.89 0.55 30.17
N TYR A 41 -4.96 1.22 29.49
CA TYR A 41 -5.17 2.57 28.98
C TYR A 41 -6.20 2.61 27.85
N THR A 42 -6.08 1.71 26.88
CA THR A 42 -7.06 1.58 25.80
C THR A 42 -8.45 1.28 26.34
N LYS A 43 -8.55 0.36 27.30
CA LYS A 43 -9.81 0.03 27.99
C LYS A 43 -10.41 1.24 28.67
N ARG A 44 -9.58 2.03 29.35
CA ARG A 44 -10.02 3.21 30.13
C ARG A 44 -10.50 4.35 29.24
N TYR A 45 -9.78 4.63 28.15
CA TYR A 45 -10.04 5.83 27.36
C TYR A 45 -10.91 5.58 26.11
N LEU A 46 -10.85 4.40 25.54
CA LEU A 46 -11.55 4.05 24.30
C LEU A 46 -12.64 2.99 24.52
N GLY A 47 -12.53 2.18 25.55
CA GLY A 47 -13.50 1.14 25.90
C GLY A 47 -13.46 -0.09 25.01
N THR A 48 -13.54 0.10 23.68
CA THR A 48 -13.56 -0.95 22.65
C THR A 48 -12.66 -0.59 21.48
N PHE A 49 -12.52 -1.53 20.52
CA PHE A 49 -11.85 -1.28 19.24
C PHE A 49 -12.83 -0.97 18.08
N GLU A 50 -14.11 -0.74 18.36
CA GLU A 50 -15.12 -0.52 17.31
C GLU A 50 -14.79 0.66 16.38
N ASN A 51 -14.25 1.73 16.95
CA ASN A 51 -13.87 2.94 16.22
C ASN A 51 -12.41 2.91 15.69
N HIS A 52 -11.74 1.76 15.73
CA HIS A 52 -10.39 1.60 15.19
C HIS A 52 -10.45 1.03 13.78
N PHE A 53 -9.62 1.59 12.90
CA PHE A 53 -9.49 1.08 11.54
C PHE A 53 -8.60 -0.17 11.49
N SER A 54 -8.99 -1.10 10.63
CA SER A 54 -8.13 -2.14 10.09
C SER A 54 -7.49 -1.56 8.82
N THR A 55 -6.22 -1.21 8.91
CA THR A 55 -5.53 -0.43 7.89
C THR A 55 -4.80 -1.33 6.92
N ILE A 56 -5.00 -1.11 5.63
CA ILE A 56 -4.23 -1.72 4.53
C ILE A 56 -3.52 -0.60 3.79
N GLY A 57 -2.21 -0.76 3.58
CA GLY A 57 -1.40 0.18 2.82
C GLY A 57 -0.67 -0.52 1.67
N LEU A 58 -0.19 0.26 0.74
CA LEU A 58 0.65 -0.21 -0.36
C LEU A 58 1.98 0.54 -0.38
N ILE A 59 2.97 -0.08 -0.99
CA ILE A 59 4.30 0.48 -1.20
C ILE A 59 4.77 0.17 -2.62
N GLY A 60 5.69 0.98 -3.14
CA GLY A 60 6.41 0.67 -4.37
C GLY A 60 5.64 0.91 -5.67
N MET A 61 4.62 1.77 -5.70
CA MET A 61 3.90 2.06 -6.94
C MET A 61 4.81 2.68 -8.01
N ASN A 62 5.80 3.45 -7.62
CA ASN A 62 6.83 3.95 -8.52
C ASN A 62 7.57 2.78 -9.22
N GLU A 63 8.00 1.78 -8.47
CA GLU A 63 8.71 0.61 -9.00
C GLU A 63 7.78 -0.34 -9.76
N VAL A 64 6.49 -0.36 -9.45
CA VAL A 64 5.50 -1.05 -10.29
C VAL A 64 5.49 -0.44 -11.69
N GLY A 65 5.43 0.89 -11.82
CA GLY A 65 5.52 1.58 -13.10
C GLY A 65 6.78 1.23 -13.88
N LEU A 66 7.94 1.23 -13.21
CA LEU A 66 9.23 0.91 -13.81
C LEU A 66 9.34 -0.55 -14.28
N ASN A 67 8.70 -1.50 -13.60
CA ASN A 67 8.80 -2.94 -13.91
C ASN A 67 7.66 -3.45 -14.78
N ALA A 68 6.53 -2.79 -14.82
CA ALA A 68 5.40 -3.17 -15.65
C ALA A 68 5.73 -3.02 -17.14
N ASN A 69 5.63 -4.10 -17.90
CA ASN A 69 6.04 -4.14 -19.31
C ASN A 69 5.30 -3.16 -20.21
N TRP A 70 4.10 -2.77 -19.85
CA TRP A 70 3.25 -1.85 -20.59
C TRP A 70 3.40 -0.38 -20.19
N LEU A 71 4.04 -0.08 -19.05
CA LEU A 71 4.35 1.27 -18.58
C LEU A 71 5.81 1.62 -18.79
N ARG A 72 6.73 0.91 -18.15
CA ARG A 72 8.19 1.13 -18.14
C ARG A 72 8.58 2.56 -17.81
N ALA A 73 7.80 3.21 -16.96
CA ALA A 73 7.95 4.59 -16.57
C ALA A 73 7.74 4.73 -15.06
N ASP A 74 8.38 5.72 -14.46
CA ASP A 74 8.24 6.02 -13.03
C ASP A 74 6.95 6.82 -12.74
N MET A 75 6.78 7.25 -11.50
CA MET A 75 5.59 7.98 -11.05
C MET A 75 5.47 9.40 -11.65
N SER A 76 6.50 9.93 -12.27
CA SER A 76 6.41 11.21 -12.98
C SER A 76 5.66 11.13 -14.32
N ASP A 77 5.51 9.92 -14.87
CA ASP A 77 4.78 9.69 -16.14
C ASP A 77 3.26 9.67 -15.88
N PRO A 78 2.46 10.47 -16.61
CA PRO A 78 1.00 10.51 -16.45
C PRO A 78 0.30 9.14 -16.58
N ARG A 79 0.84 8.23 -17.39
CA ARG A 79 0.28 6.87 -17.56
C ARG A 79 0.46 6.04 -16.27
N THR A 80 1.58 6.21 -15.58
CA THR A 80 1.84 5.54 -14.29
C THR A 80 0.96 6.14 -13.20
N GLN A 81 0.74 7.44 -13.21
CA GLN A 81 -0.18 8.12 -12.30
C GLN A 81 -1.61 7.62 -12.49
N GLU A 82 -2.10 7.57 -13.74
CA GLU A 82 -3.45 7.08 -14.04
C GLU A 82 -3.64 5.63 -13.60
N PHE A 83 -2.68 4.76 -13.92
CA PHE A 83 -2.70 3.38 -13.44
C PHE A 83 -2.71 3.29 -11.90
N THR A 84 -1.97 4.16 -11.23
CA THR A 84 -1.96 4.23 -9.76
C THR A 84 -3.31 4.65 -9.21
N LYS A 85 -3.97 5.63 -9.82
CA LYS A 85 -5.33 6.03 -9.46
C LYS A 85 -6.34 4.89 -9.61
N GLU A 86 -6.25 4.13 -10.70
CA GLU A 86 -7.08 2.93 -10.89
C GLU A 86 -6.85 1.89 -9.78
N VAL A 87 -5.59 1.66 -9.41
CA VAL A 87 -5.23 0.74 -8.31
C VAL A 87 -5.81 1.21 -6.99
N LEU A 88 -5.62 2.49 -6.63
CA LEU A 88 -6.10 3.05 -5.36
C LEU A 88 -7.63 3.01 -5.27
N ASN A 89 -8.33 3.40 -6.33
CA ASN A 89 -9.79 3.36 -6.38
C ASN A 89 -10.32 1.93 -6.22
N HIS A 90 -9.73 0.97 -6.91
CA HIS A 90 -10.10 -0.44 -6.76
C HIS A 90 -9.86 -0.94 -5.32
N MET A 91 -8.73 -0.58 -4.70
CA MET A 91 -8.47 -0.93 -3.30
C MET A 91 -9.52 -0.34 -2.36
N ARG A 92 -9.95 0.92 -2.57
CA ARG A 92 -11.01 1.56 -1.78
C ARG A 92 -12.35 0.83 -1.90
N GLU A 93 -12.73 0.44 -3.12
CA GLU A 93 -13.93 -0.38 -3.34
C GLU A 93 -13.85 -1.69 -2.55
N ARG A 94 -12.74 -2.41 -2.64
CA ARG A 94 -12.53 -3.66 -1.89
C ARG A 94 -12.56 -3.46 -0.36
N LEU A 95 -12.07 -2.33 0.14
CA LEU A 95 -12.16 -2.01 1.57
C LEU A 95 -13.61 -1.81 2.02
N SER A 96 -14.45 -1.22 1.18
CA SER A 96 -15.89 -1.11 1.43
C SER A 96 -16.56 -2.50 1.51
N ASP A 97 -16.21 -3.41 0.61
CA ASP A 97 -16.69 -4.80 0.65
C ASP A 97 -16.28 -5.49 1.97
N TYR A 98 -15.05 -5.28 2.44
CA TYR A 98 -14.60 -5.84 3.72
C TYR A 98 -15.31 -5.25 4.92
N GLN A 99 -15.65 -3.95 4.89
CA GLN A 99 -16.47 -3.34 5.94
C GLN A 99 -17.84 -4.01 6.02
N GLU A 100 -18.47 -4.27 4.89
CA GLU A 100 -19.76 -5.00 4.84
C GLU A 100 -19.60 -6.45 5.32
N GLN A 101 -18.55 -7.14 4.86
CA GLN A 101 -18.32 -8.55 5.17
C GLN A 101 -17.99 -8.81 6.65
N TYR A 102 -17.16 -7.97 7.25
CA TYR A 102 -16.60 -8.20 8.58
C TYR A 102 -17.25 -7.36 9.68
N GLY A 103 -17.98 -6.29 9.34
CA GLY A 103 -18.57 -5.37 10.26
C GLY A 103 -17.56 -4.48 11.02
N ASP A 104 -16.33 -4.40 10.51
CA ASP A 104 -15.24 -3.59 11.09
C ASP A 104 -14.94 -2.40 10.17
N LEU A 105 -14.31 -1.35 10.71
CA LEU A 105 -13.82 -0.24 9.90
C LEU A 105 -12.52 -0.61 9.20
N TYR A 106 -12.44 -0.31 7.91
CA TYR A 106 -11.24 -0.47 7.08
C TYR A 106 -10.88 0.85 6.42
N ASN A 107 -9.59 1.13 6.28
CA ASN A 107 -9.09 2.27 5.51
C ASN A 107 -7.84 1.92 4.71
N LEU A 108 -7.59 2.74 3.70
CA LEU A 108 -6.36 2.73 2.92
C LEU A 108 -5.36 3.70 3.56
N GLU A 109 -4.08 3.37 3.53
CA GLU A 109 -3.01 4.21 4.08
C GLU A 109 -1.86 4.37 3.08
N ALA A 110 -1.36 5.59 2.99
CA ALA A 110 -0.08 5.90 2.34
C ALA A 110 1.07 5.48 3.26
N THR A 111 1.45 4.21 3.18
CA THR A 111 2.36 3.57 4.11
C THR A 111 3.83 3.88 3.81
N PRO A 112 4.63 4.38 4.75
CA PRO A 112 6.08 4.53 4.60
C PRO A 112 6.80 3.18 4.63
N ALA A 113 6.39 2.24 5.48
CA ALA A 113 6.86 0.86 5.62
C ALA A 113 8.39 0.64 5.67
N GLU A 114 9.17 1.65 5.88
CA GLU A 114 10.64 1.77 6.04
C GLU A 114 11.48 0.47 5.92
N SER A 115 11.66 -0.27 7.02
CA SER A 115 12.44 -1.52 7.03
C SER A 115 11.82 -2.62 6.15
N THR A 116 10.52 -2.61 5.94
CA THR A 116 9.81 -3.57 5.09
C THR A 116 10.13 -3.32 3.62
N THR A 117 10.19 -2.07 3.17
CA THR A 117 10.54 -1.72 1.79
C THR A 117 11.93 -2.21 1.42
N TYR A 118 12.90 -2.03 2.31
CA TYR A 118 14.25 -2.56 2.15
C TYR A 118 14.26 -4.10 2.08
N ARG A 119 13.60 -4.74 3.04
CA ARG A 119 13.60 -6.20 3.13
C ARG A 119 12.99 -6.85 1.89
N LEU A 120 11.86 -6.34 1.42
CA LEU A 120 11.21 -6.83 0.21
C LEU A 120 12.10 -6.62 -1.02
N ALA A 121 12.60 -5.41 -1.23
CA ALA A 121 13.48 -5.10 -2.37
C ALA A 121 14.75 -5.96 -2.39
N LYS A 122 15.35 -6.23 -1.23
CA LYS A 122 16.52 -7.12 -1.10
C LYS A 122 16.19 -8.56 -1.49
N HIS A 123 15.04 -9.08 -1.06
CA HIS A 123 14.61 -10.43 -1.42
C HIS A 123 14.28 -10.52 -2.91
N ASP A 124 13.62 -9.52 -3.46
CA ASP A 124 13.23 -9.50 -4.86
C ASP A 124 14.44 -9.39 -5.79
N ARG A 125 15.42 -8.55 -5.48
CA ARG A 125 16.69 -8.50 -6.24
C ARG A 125 17.43 -9.84 -6.25
N LYS A 126 17.39 -10.58 -5.14
CA LYS A 126 17.99 -11.91 -5.07
C LYS A 126 17.25 -12.92 -5.95
N ARG A 127 15.92 -12.84 -6.00
CA ARG A 127 15.07 -13.76 -6.75
C ARG A 127 14.97 -13.39 -8.23
N TRP A 128 14.95 -12.10 -8.51
CA TRP A 128 14.83 -11.54 -9.85
C TRP A 128 15.91 -10.45 -10.08
N PRO A 129 17.12 -10.81 -10.52
CA PRO A 129 18.24 -9.88 -10.61
C PRO A 129 17.99 -8.67 -11.53
N GLY A 130 17.02 -8.75 -12.43
CA GLY A 130 16.63 -7.67 -13.36
C GLY A 130 15.57 -6.72 -12.81
N ILE A 131 15.03 -6.95 -11.58
CA ILE A 131 14.00 -6.09 -11.02
C ILE A 131 14.54 -4.70 -10.70
N LYS A 132 13.80 -3.68 -11.09
CA LYS A 132 14.11 -2.29 -10.77
C LYS A 132 13.60 -1.96 -9.38
N THR A 133 14.45 -1.39 -8.55
CA THR A 133 14.15 -0.88 -7.21
C THR A 133 14.68 0.53 -7.09
N ALA A 134 14.23 1.29 -6.12
CA ALA A 134 14.87 2.55 -5.75
C ALA A 134 16.26 2.29 -5.13
N GLY A 135 17.07 3.35 -5.03
CA GLY A 135 18.48 3.32 -4.63
C GLY A 135 19.42 3.27 -5.84
N LYS A 136 20.57 3.93 -5.70
CA LYS A 136 21.61 3.95 -6.74
C LYS A 136 22.31 2.58 -6.84
N PRO A 137 22.98 2.27 -7.96
CA PRO A 137 23.82 1.08 -8.05
C PRO A 137 24.86 1.06 -6.92
N GLY A 138 24.86 -0.02 -6.14
CA GLY A 138 25.75 -0.19 -4.98
C GLY A 138 25.12 0.22 -3.63
N ASP A 139 24.03 0.98 -3.64
CA ASP A 139 23.30 1.34 -2.43
C ASP A 139 22.33 0.25 -1.97
N THR A 140 21.84 0.42 -0.76
CA THR A 140 20.77 -0.41 -0.18
C THR A 140 19.50 -0.27 -1.01
N PRO A 141 18.96 -1.37 -1.60
CA PRO A 141 17.75 -1.32 -2.38
C PRO A 141 16.53 -1.11 -1.49
N TYR A 142 15.56 -0.36 -1.98
CA TYR A 142 14.26 -0.21 -1.31
C TYR A 142 13.15 0.02 -2.33
N TYR A 143 11.90 -0.05 -1.89
CA TYR A 143 10.74 0.40 -2.65
C TYR A 143 10.30 1.76 -2.15
N THR A 144 9.93 2.65 -3.06
CA THR A 144 9.43 3.99 -2.74
C THR A 144 8.16 3.87 -1.89
N ASN A 145 8.00 4.78 -0.94
CA ASN A 145 6.82 4.81 -0.08
C ASN A 145 5.57 5.00 -0.92
N SER A 146 4.58 4.15 -0.66
CA SER A 146 3.25 4.25 -1.23
C SER A 146 3.23 4.58 -2.73
N SER A 147 2.58 5.68 -3.12
CA SER A 147 2.50 6.24 -4.48
C SER A 147 3.35 7.50 -4.66
N HIS A 148 4.42 7.64 -3.87
CA HIS A 148 5.27 8.82 -3.94
C HIS A 148 6.11 8.85 -5.22
N LEU A 149 6.47 10.07 -5.63
CA LEU A 149 7.48 10.32 -6.64
C LEU A 149 8.84 9.75 -6.24
N PRO A 150 9.73 9.46 -7.22
CA PRO A 150 11.11 9.13 -6.91
C PRO A 150 11.76 10.17 -6.00
N VAL A 151 12.59 9.72 -5.05
CA VAL A 151 13.25 10.62 -4.06
C VAL A 151 14.16 11.66 -4.73
N ASP A 152 14.68 11.35 -5.90
CA ASP A 152 15.53 12.23 -6.71
C ASP A 152 14.78 13.04 -7.77
N TYR A 153 13.45 13.12 -7.67
CA TYR A 153 12.65 13.99 -8.54
C TYR A 153 12.98 15.46 -8.26
N THR A 154 13.48 16.14 -9.28
CA THR A 154 14.08 17.49 -9.13
C THR A 154 13.56 18.54 -10.10
N VAL A 155 12.47 18.25 -10.84
CA VAL A 155 12.02 19.13 -11.92
C VAL A 155 11.45 20.44 -11.37
N ASP A 156 10.33 20.38 -10.66
CA ASP A 156 9.70 21.53 -10.02
C ASP A 156 8.95 21.09 -8.77
N ILE A 157 8.99 21.91 -7.72
CA ILE A 157 8.30 21.60 -6.48
C ILE A 157 6.78 21.71 -6.64
N PHE A 158 6.28 22.62 -7.47
CA PHE A 158 4.85 22.78 -7.68
C PHE A 158 4.29 21.61 -8.48
N ASP A 159 4.98 21.18 -9.54
CA ASP A 159 4.63 19.97 -10.27
C ASP A 159 4.62 18.73 -9.36
N ALA A 160 5.60 18.62 -8.45
CA ALA A 160 5.65 17.53 -7.49
C ALA A 160 4.47 17.58 -6.51
N LEU A 161 4.09 18.75 -6.04
CA LEU A 161 2.94 18.93 -5.14
C LEU A 161 1.63 18.60 -5.86
N ASP A 162 1.44 19.06 -7.08
CA ASP A 162 0.24 18.78 -7.87
C ASP A 162 0.05 17.28 -8.10
N ILE A 163 1.11 16.57 -8.53
CA ILE A 163 1.08 15.11 -8.70
C ILE A 163 0.76 14.40 -7.38
N GLN A 164 1.38 14.83 -6.28
CA GLN A 164 1.15 14.19 -4.98
C GLN A 164 -0.25 14.51 -4.42
N ASP A 165 -0.77 15.71 -4.61
CA ASP A 165 -2.11 16.08 -4.19
C ASP A 165 -3.16 15.17 -4.84
N GLU A 166 -3.09 14.99 -6.16
CA GLU A 166 -4.01 14.10 -6.91
C GLU A 166 -3.99 12.65 -6.41
N LEU A 167 -2.81 12.13 -6.03
CA LEU A 167 -2.67 10.75 -5.58
C LEU A 167 -3.01 10.59 -4.09
N GLN A 168 -2.60 11.55 -3.24
CA GLN A 168 -2.81 11.46 -1.79
C GLN A 168 -4.28 11.66 -1.39
N THR A 169 -5.08 12.36 -2.19
CA THR A 169 -6.54 12.48 -1.95
C THR A 169 -7.32 11.17 -2.09
N LEU A 170 -6.68 10.11 -2.61
CA LEU A 170 -7.29 8.79 -2.78
C LEU A 170 -7.07 7.85 -1.58
N TYR A 171 -6.33 8.27 -0.56
CA TYR A 171 -6.10 7.47 0.65
C TYR A 171 -7.13 7.68 1.75
#